data_73ededecb5a54a829f319c23ef8087fe
#
_entry.id   73ededecb5a54a829f319c23ef8087fe
#
_cell.length_a   1.000
_cell.length_b   1.000
_cell.length_c   1.000
_cell.angle_alpha   90.00
_cell.angle_beta   90.00
_cell.angle_gamma   90.00
#
_symmetry.space_group_name_H-M   'P 1'
#
loop_
_entity.id
_entity.type
_entity.pdbx_description
1 polymer ?
#
loop_
_entity_poly.entity_id
_entity_poly.type
_entity_poly.pdbx_seq_one_letter_code
_entity_poly.pdbx_strand_id
1 'polypeptide(L)'
;MRKSLILLASIGTTIAWGQQKPNILWITIEDTSPQFIGCYGDKNARTPVIDRLAEEGVKFTNAFSTGTVCSPSRTAIITGVKTYMAGTGNHRSKYPVPGYVKGFPYYLQQAGYYTTNNVKTDYNVDREPEFIAEAWNKSSGQAGWWDRKPGQPFFAVFNYNESHQSRTMTESYEWYRKNVFDMLAGEEQIGDQAFDMPPFYNDTPEMRRQFARVYNSIRLTDNRIGQLLERLEKDNLLDSTIIFFYADHGEGMPRGKTNGINYGYRVPFVVWFPEMYRHLSPWGTGGVVTDELVDFTDLAPTLISLAGGTIPGHLTGRPMLGKDRARPADHLFLSSDRSDNGLDMVRTVTDGRYVYSRNYLPWIPQVRYIRYMEIGEIKQLMRADLAAGKLNDLQRSLFDKRPAEFLYDIENDLWETRNLADDPGHHNILQKMRALHKAEVLASRDVMFLPEYEVGLISLNSTAYEYRLSGENYPLEEIFEAASLSGFHSSDVAARQSLLLASDNKVVRYWAIMGMRSQNPAVLKPYRRLIKKAMDDPYLPVAVTASAIMYSFYGQKKAEGYLKKFCAHENLDISLMAVYFLLHTENKKPFINTIWAVRAMEDRNYPVRAACMDFLGSLGLVPNDMEHRE
;
A
#
# COMPACT_ATOMS: atom_id res chain seq x y z
N MET A 1 -15.04 -14.37 88.78
CA MET A 1 -13.92 -14.28 87.81
C MET A 1 -14.45 -14.49 86.43
N ARG A 2 -14.73 -13.38 85.67
CA ARG A 2 -15.15 -13.41 84.25
C ARG A 2 -13.92 -13.16 83.40
N LYS A 3 -13.54 -14.13 82.57
CA LYS A 3 -12.47 -13.96 81.58
C LYS A 3 -13.08 -13.38 80.29
N SER A 4 -12.74 -12.14 79.94
CA SER A 4 -13.06 -11.55 78.68
C SER A 4 -12.08 -12.01 77.62
N LEU A 5 -12.58 -12.65 76.55
CA LEU A 5 -11.81 -13.00 75.34
C LEU A 5 -11.86 -11.83 74.43
N ILE A 6 -10.72 -11.22 74.12
CA ILE A 6 -10.57 -10.20 73.11
C ILE A 6 -10.27 -10.90 71.77
N LEU A 7 -11.21 -10.85 70.83
CA LEU A 7 -11.03 -11.34 69.44
C LEU A 7 -10.35 -10.24 68.62
N LEU A 8 -9.07 -10.41 68.30
CA LEU A 8 -8.40 -9.55 67.32
C LEU A 8 -8.84 -9.98 65.92
N ALA A 9 -9.66 -9.16 65.28
CA ALA A 9 -9.97 -9.29 63.85
C ALA A 9 -8.80 -8.67 63.05
N SER A 10 -7.99 -9.52 62.43
CA SER A 10 -7.01 -9.09 61.42
C SER A 10 -7.73 -8.72 60.13
N ILE A 11 -7.87 -7.44 59.85
CA ILE A 11 -8.33 -6.93 58.54
C ILE A 11 -7.15 -7.14 57.57
N GLY A 12 -7.16 -8.24 56.86
CA GLY A 12 -6.31 -8.43 55.70
C GLY A 12 -6.76 -7.50 54.57
N THR A 13 -6.07 -6.39 54.36
CA THR A 13 -6.20 -5.58 53.17
C THR A 13 -5.63 -6.39 52.00
N THR A 14 -6.49 -7.09 51.28
CA THR A 14 -6.18 -7.57 49.93
C THR A 14 -5.98 -6.37 49.05
N ILE A 15 -4.71 -5.97 48.87
CA ILE A 15 -4.34 -5.06 47.77
C ILE A 15 -4.64 -5.86 46.50
N ALA A 16 -5.77 -5.54 45.87
CA ALA A 16 -6.01 -5.97 44.50
C ALA A 16 -4.91 -5.31 43.63
N TRP A 17 -3.88 -6.07 43.33
CA TRP A 17 -2.93 -5.67 42.30
C TRP A 17 -3.72 -5.63 41.01
N GLY A 18 -4.20 -4.43 40.62
CA GLY A 18 -4.71 -4.21 39.29
C GLY A 18 -3.63 -4.67 38.30
N GLN A 19 -3.99 -5.58 37.42
CA GLN A 19 -3.05 -6.11 36.42
C GLN A 19 -2.35 -4.94 35.73
N GLN A 20 -1.05 -4.81 35.89
CA GLN A 20 -0.27 -3.73 35.32
C GLN A 20 -0.43 -3.75 33.80
N LYS A 21 -0.83 -2.63 33.22
CA LYS A 21 -0.95 -2.50 31.76
C LYS A 21 0.41 -2.66 31.09
N PRO A 22 0.54 -3.43 30.01
CA PRO A 22 1.81 -3.59 29.30
C PRO A 22 2.24 -2.26 28.68
N ASN A 23 3.54 -1.99 28.65
CA ASN A 23 4.10 -1.07 27.68
C ASN A 23 4.03 -1.71 26.29
N ILE A 24 3.93 -0.90 25.26
CA ILE A 24 3.83 -1.37 23.88
C ILE A 24 4.88 -0.63 23.03
N LEU A 25 5.75 -1.39 22.38
CA LEU A 25 6.74 -0.90 21.45
C LEU A 25 6.41 -1.39 20.04
N TRP A 26 6.25 -0.46 19.08
CA TRP A 26 6.20 -0.80 17.68
C TRP A 26 7.51 -0.44 16.99
N ILE A 27 8.03 -1.40 16.25
CA ILE A 27 9.22 -1.27 15.42
C ILE A 27 8.76 -1.45 13.98
N THR A 28 8.77 -0.36 13.22
CA THR A 28 8.35 -0.37 11.83
C THR A 28 9.56 -0.17 10.93
N ILE A 29 9.77 -1.08 10.00
CA ILE A 29 10.70 -0.90 8.87
C ILE A 29 9.92 -0.55 7.61
N GLU A 30 10.59 -0.09 6.56
CA GLU A 30 9.92 0.32 5.34
C GLU A 30 10.17 -0.65 4.20
N ASP A 31 9.18 -0.72 3.29
CA ASP A 31 9.35 -1.30 1.95
C ASP A 31 9.95 -2.73 1.94
N THR A 32 9.57 -3.59 2.90
CA THR A 32 10.22 -4.89 3.05
C THR A 32 9.20 -6.03 3.06
N SER A 33 9.40 -7.00 2.17
CA SER A 33 8.64 -8.25 2.17
C SER A 33 9.36 -9.36 2.96
N PRO A 34 8.66 -10.42 3.39
CA PRO A 34 9.27 -11.54 4.13
C PRO A 34 10.42 -12.21 3.40
N GLN A 35 10.46 -12.14 2.06
CA GLN A 35 11.48 -12.76 1.22
C GLN A 35 12.91 -12.25 1.45
N PHE A 36 13.09 -11.16 2.22
CA PHE A 36 14.40 -10.56 2.52
C PHE A 36 14.75 -10.61 4.01
N ILE A 37 14.07 -11.46 4.79
CA ILE A 37 14.26 -11.60 6.25
C ILE A 37 14.62 -13.05 6.58
N GLY A 38 15.64 -13.26 7.42
CA GLY A 38 16.19 -14.59 7.76
C GLY A 38 15.15 -15.54 8.37
N CYS A 39 14.42 -15.11 9.39
CA CYS A 39 13.39 -15.95 10.04
C CYS A 39 12.21 -16.33 9.13
N TYR A 40 12.06 -15.71 7.96
CA TYR A 40 11.08 -16.09 6.93
C TYR A 40 11.66 -17.00 5.84
N GLY A 41 12.92 -17.44 6.00
CA GLY A 41 13.54 -18.48 5.17
C GLY A 41 14.59 -17.98 4.19
N ASP A 42 14.89 -16.69 4.11
CA ASP A 42 16.00 -16.19 3.32
C ASP A 42 17.34 -16.52 4.00
N LYS A 43 18.13 -17.40 3.36
CA LYS A 43 19.42 -17.86 3.86
C LYS A 43 20.54 -16.82 3.74
N ASN A 44 20.33 -15.80 2.92
CA ASN A 44 21.32 -14.77 2.60
C ASN A 44 21.08 -13.50 3.42
N ALA A 45 19.87 -13.28 3.89
CA ALA A 45 19.55 -12.18 4.80
C ALA A 45 20.31 -12.31 6.12
N ARG A 46 20.79 -11.20 6.63
CA ARG A 46 21.50 -11.11 7.91
C ARG A 46 20.70 -10.23 8.87
N THR A 47 19.70 -10.84 9.53
CA THR A 47 18.74 -10.14 10.40
C THR A 47 18.68 -10.74 11.81
N PRO A 48 19.83 -10.92 12.51
CA PRO A 48 19.89 -11.68 13.75
C PRO A 48 19.03 -11.10 14.88
N VAL A 49 18.77 -9.80 14.91
CA VAL A 49 17.91 -9.18 15.93
C VAL A 49 16.44 -9.49 15.66
N ILE A 50 16.01 -9.33 14.41
CA ILE A 50 14.64 -9.67 13.98
C ILE A 50 14.39 -11.17 14.11
N ASP A 51 15.38 -11.99 13.72
CA ASP A 51 15.30 -13.45 13.81
C ASP A 51 15.13 -13.90 15.26
N ARG A 52 15.89 -13.32 16.22
CA ARG A 52 15.73 -13.59 17.64
C ARG A 52 14.34 -13.18 18.16
N LEU A 53 13.79 -12.04 17.76
CA LEU A 53 12.43 -11.67 18.13
C LEU A 53 11.40 -12.72 17.66
N ALA A 54 11.61 -13.30 16.48
CA ALA A 54 10.75 -14.35 15.95
C ALA A 54 10.95 -15.70 16.67
N GLU A 55 12.20 -16.05 17.00
CA GLU A 55 12.53 -17.28 17.75
C GLU A 55 11.98 -17.28 19.17
N GLU A 56 11.88 -16.13 19.80
CA GLU A 56 11.36 -15.98 21.17
C GLU A 56 9.88 -15.59 21.20
N GLY A 57 9.32 -15.11 20.11
CA GLY A 57 7.96 -14.56 19.97
C GLY A 57 7.00 -15.42 19.16
N VAL A 58 6.09 -14.73 18.49
CA VAL A 58 5.09 -15.29 17.56
C VAL A 58 5.33 -14.66 16.18
N LYS A 59 5.68 -15.50 15.21
CA LYS A 59 5.87 -15.11 13.80
C LYS A 59 4.61 -15.40 13.00
N PHE A 60 4.12 -14.41 12.27
CA PHE A 60 2.98 -14.55 11.37
C PHE A 60 3.46 -14.76 9.93
N THR A 61 2.96 -15.81 9.30
CA THR A 61 3.27 -16.09 7.89
C THR A 61 2.34 -15.35 6.92
N ASN A 62 1.17 -14.93 7.39
CA ASN A 62 0.11 -14.33 6.57
C ASN A 62 -0.33 -12.94 7.09
N ALA A 63 0.63 -12.01 7.19
CA ALA A 63 0.36 -10.61 7.51
C ALA A 63 0.45 -9.75 6.24
N PHE A 64 -0.51 -8.83 6.10
CA PHE A 64 -0.68 -8.01 4.89
C PHE A 64 -0.93 -6.55 5.25
N SER A 65 -0.29 -5.64 4.51
CA SER A 65 -0.67 -4.24 4.50
C SER A 65 -1.99 -4.04 3.74
N THR A 66 -2.74 -3.01 4.11
CA THR A 66 -4.00 -2.66 3.42
C THR A 66 -3.80 -1.94 2.10
N GLY A 67 -2.59 -1.44 1.84
CA GLY A 67 -2.20 -0.76 0.62
C GLY A 67 -0.75 -1.06 0.27
N THR A 68 -0.37 -0.91 -0.98
CA THR A 68 0.96 -1.28 -1.51
C THR A 68 1.94 -0.11 -1.57
N VAL A 69 1.67 0.97 -0.83
CA VAL A 69 2.50 2.17 -0.73
C VAL A 69 2.29 2.88 0.61
N CYS A 70 3.30 3.63 1.06
CA CYS A 70 3.39 4.16 2.43
C CYS A 70 2.13 4.87 2.92
N SER A 71 1.69 5.94 2.24
CA SER A 71 0.64 6.80 2.80
C SER A 71 -0.73 6.11 2.93
N PRO A 72 -1.26 5.33 1.97
CA PRO A 72 -2.46 4.53 2.18
C PRO A 72 -2.31 3.50 3.31
N SER A 73 -1.20 2.73 3.33
CA SER A 73 -0.98 1.73 4.36
C SER A 73 -0.90 2.36 5.75
N ARG A 74 -0.08 3.40 5.93
CA ARG A 74 0.08 4.09 7.22
C ARG A 74 -1.21 4.77 7.68
N THR A 75 -2.03 5.26 6.74
CA THR A 75 -3.35 5.83 7.07
C THR A 75 -4.32 4.75 7.55
N ALA A 76 -4.35 3.58 6.90
CA ALA A 76 -5.16 2.46 7.36
C ALA A 76 -4.72 1.96 8.75
N ILE A 77 -3.41 1.86 9.00
CA ILE A 77 -2.87 1.49 10.32
C ILE A 77 -3.31 2.48 11.39
N ILE A 78 -3.11 3.78 11.16
CA ILE A 78 -3.35 4.80 12.20
C ILE A 78 -4.84 5.05 12.45
N THR A 79 -5.69 4.93 11.42
CA THR A 79 -7.14 5.14 11.54
C THR A 79 -7.91 3.87 11.91
N GLY A 80 -7.35 2.68 11.64
CA GLY A 80 -8.05 1.40 11.73
C GLY A 80 -9.20 1.25 10.72
N VAL A 81 -9.18 2.05 9.63
CA VAL A 81 -10.22 2.05 8.58
C VAL A 81 -9.60 1.68 7.23
N LYS A 82 -10.25 0.77 6.51
CA LYS A 82 -9.82 0.35 5.16
C LYS A 82 -9.75 1.55 4.20
N THR A 83 -8.67 1.64 3.43
CA THR A 83 -8.41 2.74 2.50
C THR A 83 -9.52 2.95 1.48
N TYR A 84 -10.05 1.85 0.93
CA TYR A 84 -11.13 1.85 -0.05
C TYR A 84 -12.51 2.21 0.54
N MET A 85 -12.67 2.16 1.86
CA MET A 85 -13.86 2.69 2.55
C MET A 85 -13.68 4.17 2.91
N ALA A 86 -12.46 4.57 3.29
CA ALA A 86 -12.17 5.94 3.70
C ALA A 86 -11.97 6.90 2.51
N GLY A 87 -11.73 6.40 1.30
CA GLY A 87 -11.34 7.21 0.14
C GLY A 87 -9.88 7.64 0.17
N THR A 88 -9.04 6.95 0.97
CA THR A 88 -7.63 7.29 1.20
C THR A 88 -6.65 6.38 0.43
N GLY A 89 -7.14 5.63 -0.58
CA GLY A 89 -6.34 4.68 -1.36
C GLY A 89 -5.32 5.34 -2.29
N ASN A 90 -5.59 6.54 -2.80
CA ASN A 90 -4.67 7.27 -3.68
C ASN A 90 -3.55 7.93 -2.88
N HIS A 91 -2.31 7.59 -3.21
CA HIS A 91 -1.12 8.07 -2.49
C HIS A 91 -1.08 9.59 -2.40
N ARG A 92 -1.01 10.13 -1.16
CA ARG A 92 -0.91 11.56 -0.84
C ARG A 92 -2.00 12.45 -1.46
N SER A 93 -3.20 11.91 -1.62
CA SER A 93 -4.36 12.68 -2.12
C SER A 93 -4.88 13.68 -1.08
N LYS A 94 -4.69 13.37 0.22
CA LYS A 94 -5.06 14.23 1.36
C LYS A 94 -6.51 14.71 1.35
N TYR A 95 -7.43 13.79 1.02
CA TYR A 95 -8.85 14.05 1.14
C TYR A 95 -9.32 13.99 2.60
N PRO A 96 -10.42 14.69 2.95
CA PRO A 96 -10.94 14.69 4.30
C PRO A 96 -11.50 13.33 4.71
N VAL A 97 -11.28 12.98 5.97
CA VAL A 97 -11.96 11.88 6.65
C VAL A 97 -12.95 12.46 7.69
N PRO A 98 -14.01 11.70 8.10
CA PRO A 98 -14.95 12.19 9.09
C PRO A 98 -14.24 12.60 10.39
N GLY A 99 -14.68 13.70 11.01
CA GLY A 99 -14.04 14.23 12.21
C GLY A 99 -14.05 13.29 13.44
N TYR A 100 -14.88 12.23 13.43
CA TYR A 100 -14.87 11.19 14.45
C TYR A 100 -13.86 10.07 14.19
N VAL A 101 -13.29 9.98 13.00
CA VAL A 101 -12.19 9.06 12.67
C VAL A 101 -10.89 9.66 13.19
N LYS A 102 -10.45 9.16 14.35
CA LYS A 102 -9.21 9.59 15.02
C LYS A 102 -8.09 8.61 14.74
N GLY A 103 -6.84 9.08 14.88
CA GLY A 103 -5.72 8.16 15.01
C GLY A 103 -5.87 7.31 16.28
N PHE A 104 -5.70 5.99 16.19
CA PHE A 104 -5.96 5.09 17.33
C PHE A 104 -5.14 5.41 18.60
N PRO A 105 -3.94 6.03 18.55
CA PRO A 105 -3.21 6.43 19.76
C PRO A 105 -3.98 7.42 20.63
N TYR A 106 -4.89 8.21 20.05
CA TYR A 106 -5.84 9.03 20.83
C TYR A 106 -6.61 8.20 21.84
N TYR A 107 -7.11 7.01 21.47
CA TYR A 107 -7.85 6.13 22.39
C TYR A 107 -6.94 5.50 23.44
N LEU A 108 -5.67 5.25 23.12
CA LEU A 108 -4.67 4.80 24.09
C LEU A 108 -4.36 5.91 25.12
N GLN A 109 -4.32 7.18 24.69
CA GLN A 109 -4.19 8.30 25.64
C GLN A 109 -5.38 8.34 26.62
N GLN A 110 -6.61 8.13 26.14
CA GLN A 110 -7.79 8.03 26.99
C GLN A 110 -7.69 6.83 27.97
N ALA A 111 -6.99 5.78 27.60
CA ALA A 111 -6.67 4.64 28.47
C ALA A 111 -5.45 4.90 29.40
N GLY A 112 -4.86 6.10 29.40
CA GLY A 112 -3.77 6.51 30.29
C GLY A 112 -2.36 6.29 29.75
N TYR A 113 -2.20 5.87 28.50
CA TYR A 113 -0.89 5.69 27.88
C TYR A 113 -0.23 7.03 27.50
N TYR A 114 1.08 7.06 27.59
CA TYR A 114 1.90 8.07 26.91
C TYR A 114 2.22 7.58 25.52
N THR A 115 1.84 8.35 24.47
CA THR A 115 1.93 7.92 23.07
C THR A 115 2.99 8.73 22.32
N THR A 116 3.92 8.02 21.64
CA THR A 116 5.00 8.69 20.90
C THR A 116 5.24 8.06 19.53
N ASN A 117 5.61 8.90 18.55
CA ASN A 117 5.99 8.48 17.20
C ASN A 117 7.35 9.07 16.80
N ASN A 118 8.30 8.20 16.43
CA ASN A 118 9.64 8.56 15.97
C ASN A 118 9.87 7.93 14.58
N VAL A 119 9.71 8.67 13.48
CA VAL A 119 9.08 10.00 13.31
C VAL A 119 8.12 10.00 12.12
N LYS A 120 8.17 8.97 11.26
CA LYS A 120 7.40 8.96 10.02
C LYS A 120 5.89 8.89 10.29
N THR A 121 5.13 9.75 9.61
CA THR A 121 3.68 9.80 9.61
C THR A 121 3.13 9.43 8.23
N ASP A 122 3.24 10.30 7.25
CA ASP A 122 2.77 10.13 5.86
C ASP A 122 1.26 9.77 5.82
N TYR A 123 0.47 10.37 6.75
CA TYR A 123 -0.96 10.11 6.84
C TYR A 123 -1.71 10.83 5.72
N ASN A 124 -2.55 10.08 4.99
CA ASN A 124 -3.29 10.57 3.83
C ASN A 124 -4.64 11.20 4.22
N VAL A 125 -4.56 12.27 5.01
CA VAL A 125 -5.71 13.04 5.49
C VAL A 125 -5.49 14.52 5.24
N ASP A 126 -6.54 15.32 5.11
CA ASP A 126 -6.48 16.74 4.75
C ASP A 126 -5.72 17.58 5.78
N ARG A 127 -6.06 17.50 7.05
CA ARG A 127 -5.42 18.24 8.14
C ARG A 127 -4.43 17.37 8.91
N GLU A 128 -3.41 16.86 8.19
CA GLU A 128 -2.43 15.94 8.77
C GLU A 128 -1.73 16.49 10.03
N PRO A 129 -1.30 17.78 10.12
CA PRO A 129 -0.68 18.30 11.32
C PRO A 129 -1.57 18.24 12.56
N GLU A 130 -2.84 18.62 12.45
CA GLU A 130 -3.83 18.57 13.53
C GLU A 130 -4.15 17.11 13.91
N PHE A 131 -4.27 16.23 12.93
CA PHE A 131 -4.48 14.80 13.14
C PHE A 131 -3.31 14.17 13.92
N ILE A 132 -2.06 14.54 13.60
CA ILE A 132 -0.86 14.11 14.31
C ILE A 132 -0.86 14.64 15.75
N ALA A 133 -1.15 15.93 15.95
CA ALA A 133 -1.16 16.55 17.27
C ALA A 133 -2.24 15.96 18.20
N GLU A 134 -3.36 15.48 17.65
CA GLU A 134 -4.40 14.80 18.40
C GLU A 134 -4.02 13.34 18.74
N ALA A 135 -3.39 12.62 17.79
CA ALA A 135 -3.05 11.21 17.95
C ALA A 135 -1.86 10.98 18.91
N TRP A 136 -0.90 11.90 18.97
CA TRP A 136 0.37 11.68 19.64
C TRP A 136 0.66 12.74 20.71
N ASN A 137 1.11 12.31 21.91
CA ASN A 137 1.67 13.24 22.89
C ASN A 137 2.97 13.88 22.36
N LYS A 138 3.76 13.11 21.58
CA LYS A 138 4.97 13.62 20.92
C LYS A 138 5.23 12.86 19.62
N SER A 139 5.41 13.59 18.51
CA SER A 139 5.81 13.03 17.22
C SER A 139 7.01 13.82 16.69
N SER A 140 8.20 13.23 16.75
CA SER A 140 9.46 13.82 16.26
C SER A 140 10.58 12.79 16.24
N GLY A 141 11.72 13.09 15.60
CA GLY A 141 12.92 12.24 15.63
C GLY A 141 13.56 12.05 17.01
N GLN A 142 13.08 12.75 18.03
CA GLN A 142 13.54 12.64 19.42
C GLN A 142 12.45 12.08 20.36
N ALA A 143 11.28 11.72 19.82
CA ALA A 143 10.19 11.17 20.61
C ALA A 143 10.50 9.73 21.06
N GLY A 144 10.06 9.40 22.27
CA GLY A 144 10.20 8.06 22.81
C GLY A 144 9.61 7.98 24.22
N TRP A 145 9.68 6.82 24.86
CA TRP A 145 9.09 6.55 26.17
C TRP A 145 9.72 7.32 27.35
N TRP A 146 10.87 7.93 27.17
CA TRP A 146 11.65 8.61 28.23
C TRP A 146 11.04 9.89 28.77
N ASP A 147 10.08 10.51 28.04
CA ASP A 147 9.39 11.72 28.49
C ASP A 147 8.08 11.44 29.24
N ARG A 148 7.72 10.15 29.48
CA ARG A 148 6.53 9.75 30.22
C ARG A 148 6.63 10.04 31.72
N LYS A 149 5.50 10.11 32.41
CA LYS A 149 5.48 10.17 33.88
C LYS A 149 5.97 8.85 34.48
N PRO A 150 6.61 8.85 35.66
CA PRO A 150 6.96 7.62 36.36
C PRO A 150 5.75 6.67 36.52
N GLY A 151 5.93 5.39 36.17
CA GLY A 151 4.86 4.38 36.25
C GLY A 151 3.78 4.48 35.17
N GLN A 152 3.80 5.48 34.29
CA GLN A 152 2.85 5.61 33.20
C GLN A 152 3.17 4.58 32.10
N PRO A 153 2.20 3.75 31.63
CA PRO A 153 2.43 2.89 30.48
C PRO A 153 2.63 3.73 29.22
N PHE A 154 3.41 3.23 28.28
CA PHE A 154 3.65 3.90 27.02
C PHE A 154 3.24 3.05 25.80
N PHE A 155 2.91 3.74 24.72
CA PHE A 155 2.90 3.24 23.36
C PHE A 155 3.90 4.06 22.55
N ALA A 156 4.98 3.44 22.11
CA ALA A 156 6.03 4.11 21.35
C ALA A 156 6.24 3.43 19.99
N VAL A 157 6.26 4.22 18.92
CA VAL A 157 6.54 3.76 17.55
C VAL A 157 7.90 4.29 17.12
N PHE A 158 8.75 3.40 16.59
CA PHE A 158 10.01 3.75 15.96
C PHE A 158 9.99 3.29 14.50
N ASN A 159 10.17 4.24 13.59
CA ASN A 159 10.16 4.03 12.15
C ASN A 159 11.58 4.11 11.60
N TYR A 160 12.06 3.01 11.03
CA TYR A 160 13.37 2.92 10.39
C TYR A 160 13.24 3.02 8.88
N ASN A 161 13.98 3.95 8.28
CA ASN A 161 13.88 4.28 6.85
C ASN A 161 15.11 3.82 6.03
N GLU A 162 16.00 3.03 6.62
CA GLU A 162 17.18 2.53 5.93
C GLU A 162 16.81 1.62 4.75
N SER A 163 15.76 0.80 4.90
CA SER A 163 15.22 -0.09 3.85
C SER A 163 14.31 0.60 2.83
N HIS A 164 13.93 1.87 3.05
CA HIS A 164 13.05 2.61 2.13
C HIS A 164 13.64 2.70 0.72
N GLN A 165 12.79 2.58 -0.30
CA GLN A 165 13.18 2.56 -1.72
C GLN A 165 14.04 3.76 -2.15
N SER A 166 13.89 4.92 -1.55
CA SER A 166 14.75 6.06 -1.87
C SER A 166 16.22 5.78 -1.59
N ARG A 167 16.53 5.02 -0.56
CA ARG A 167 17.90 4.64 -0.16
C ARG A 167 18.38 3.40 -0.90
N THR A 168 17.49 2.46 -1.15
CA THR A 168 17.86 1.20 -1.82
C THR A 168 17.99 1.33 -3.33
N MET A 169 17.31 2.27 -4.00
CA MET A 169 17.38 2.38 -5.46
C MET A 169 17.42 3.80 -6.03
N THR A 170 16.95 4.84 -5.31
CA THR A 170 16.84 6.19 -5.88
C THR A 170 18.08 7.04 -5.65
N GLU A 171 18.66 6.98 -4.44
CA GLU A 171 19.93 7.64 -4.14
C GLU A 171 21.07 7.04 -4.97
N SER A 172 22.13 7.81 -5.24
CA SER A 172 23.27 7.34 -6.01
C SER A 172 23.99 6.17 -5.31
N TYR A 173 24.72 5.35 -6.07
CA TYR A 173 25.52 4.27 -5.51
C TYR A 173 26.61 4.78 -4.55
N GLU A 174 27.18 5.96 -4.82
CA GLU A 174 28.16 6.61 -3.93
C GLU A 174 27.52 7.00 -2.59
N TRP A 175 26.31 7.59 -2.64
CA TRP A 175 25.54 7.90 -1.43
C TRP A 175 25.26 6.63 -0.61
N TYR A 176 24.82 5.55 -1.26
CA TYR A 176 24.57 4.26 -0.62
C TYR A 176 25.85 3.71 0.04
N ARG A 177 26.98 3.72 -0.65
CA ARG A 177 28.27 3.29 -0.08
C ARG A 177 28.52 3.99 1.26
N LYS A 178 28.49 5.31 1.26
CA LYS A 178 28.79 6.14 2.44
C LYS A 178 27.76 5.98 3.58
N ASN A 179 26.47 5.88 3.26
CA ASN A 179 25.41 6.01 4.26
C ASN A 179 24.79 4.64 4.69
N VAL A 180 25.13 3.57 4.00
CA VAL A 180 24.65 2.22 4.30
C VAL A 180 25.83 1.25 4.40
N PHE A 181 26.53 0.98 3.30
CA PHE A 181 27.52 -0.08 3.21
C PHE A 181 28.72 0.12 4.16
N ASP A 182 29.30 1.31 4.16
CA ASP A 182 30.45 1.65 5.02
C ASP A 182 30.06 1.85 6.51
N MET A 183 28.75 1.83 6.83
CA MET A 183 28.24 1.81 8.20
C MET A 183 28.17 0.40 8.81
N LEU A 184 28.34 -0.63 7.99
CA LEU A 184 28.33 -2.03 8.41
C LEU A 184 29.77 -2.51 8.64
N ALA A 185 29.98 -3.35 9.68
CA ALA A 185 31.23 -4.07 9.85
C ALA A 185 31.48 -5.00 8.63
N GLY A 186 32.74 -5.30 8.34
CA GLY A 186 33.09 -6.06 7.13
C GLY A 186 32.38 -7.43 7.03
N GLU A 187 32.25 -8.14 8.17
CA GLU A 187 31.53 -9.42 8.25
C GLU A 187 30.01 -9.30 8.13
N GLU A 188 29.45 -8.09 8.29
CA GLU A 188 28.03 -7.82 8.14
C GLU A 188 27.62 -7.51 6.70
N GLN A 189 28.60 -7.07 5.89
CA GLN A 189 28.38 -6.66 4.51
C GLN A 189 27.99 -7.85 3.63
N ILE A 190 26.94 -7.66 2.82
CA ILE A 190 26.45 -8.65 1.87
C ILE A 190 26.90 -8.24 0.47
N GLY A 191 27.73 -9.11 -0.15
CA GLY A 191 28.22 -8.90 -1.51
C GLY A 191 27.16 -9.19 -2.57
N ASP A 192 27.38 -8.69 -3.78
CA ASP A 192 26.48 -8.81 -4.93
C ASP A 192 26.34 -10.24 -5.50
N GLN A 193 27.21 -11.19 -5.07
CA GLN A 193 27.13 -12.60 -5.44
C GLN A 193 26.51 -13.49 -4.34
N ALA A 194 26.10 -12.93 -3.21
CA ALA A 194 25.73 -13.70 -2.03
C ALA A 194 24.27 -14.16 -1.99
N PHE A 195 23.47 -13.92 -3.02
CA PHE A 195 22.03 -14.20 -3.04
C PHE A 195 21.53 -14.64 -4.43
N ASP A 196 20.39 -15.32 -4.44
CA ASP A 196 19.67 -15.66 -5.66
C ASP A 196 18.79 -14.49 -6.11
N MET A 197 18.81 -14.18 -7.42
CA MET A 197 17.99 -13.10 -7.97
C MET A 197 16.53 -13.52 -8.14
N PRO A 198 15.54 -12.65 -7.81
CA PRO A 198 14.17 -12.91 -8.17
C PRO A 198 14.03 -13.08 -9.70
N PRO A 199 13.25 -14.08 -10.18
CA PRO A 199 13.30 -14.53 -11.59
C PRO A 199 12.80 -13.48 -12.60
N PHE A 200 12.10 -12.48 -12.15
CA PHE A 200 11.57 -11.40 -12.99
C PHE A 200 12.53 -10.22 -13.19
N TYR A 201 13.77 -10.31 -12.69
CA TYR A 201 14.85 -9.36 -13.03
C TYR A 201 15.90 -10.05 -13.89
N ASN A 202 16.49 -9.30 -14.81
CA ASN A 202 17.64 -9.79 -15.58
C ASN A 202 18.87 -9.87 -14.67
N ASP A 203 19.43 -11.08 -14.52
CA ASP A 203 20.55 -11.35 -13.62
C ASP A 203 21.87 -10.86 -14.24
N THR A 204 22.19 -9.59 -14.00
CA THR A 204 23.43 -8.93 -14.43
C THR A 204 24.21 -8.42 -13.21
N PRO A 205 25.54 -8.21 -13.34
CA PRO A 205 26.34 -7.63 -12.25
C PRO A 205 25.79 -6.28 -11.76
N GLU A 206 25.27 -5.45 -12.65
CA GLU A 206 24.67 -4.15 -12.32
C GLU A 206 23.38 -4.33 -11.52
N MET A 207 22.50 -5.25 -11.93
CA MET A 207 21.25 -5.53 -11.21
C MET A 207 21.53 -6.14 -9.84
N ARG A 208 22.49 -7.07 -9.74
CA ARG A 208 22.92 -7.67 -8.47
C ARG A 208 23.41 -6.62 -7.47
N ARG A 209 24.15 -5.59 -7.93
CA ARG A 209 24.54 -4.47 -7.07
C ARG A 209 23.33 -3.72 -6.49
N GLN A 210 22.24 -3.59 -7.25
CA GLN A 210 21.02 -2.97 -6.73
C GLN A 210 20.36 -3.83 -5.64
N PHE A 211 20.36 -5.15 -5.80
CA PHE A 211 19.82 -6.06 -4.78
C PHE A 211 20.69 -6.13 -3.52
N ALA A 212 22.02 -6.08 -3.65
CA ALA A 212 22.94 -5.98 -2.52
C ALA A 212 22.61 -4.73 -1.66
N ARG A 213 22.17 -3.63 -2.28
CA ARG A 213 21.73 -2.42 -1.54
C ARG A 213 20.53 -2.73 -0.63
N VAL A 214 19.55 -3.51 -1.09
CA VAL A 214 18.38 -3.90 -0.30
C VAL A 214 18.82 -4.70 0.93
N TYR A 215 19.60 -5.77 0.73
CA TYR A 215 20.08 -6.62 1.82
C TYR A 215 20.89 -5.85 2.87
N ASN A 216 21.83 -5.01 2.42
CA ASN A 216 22.65 -4.21 3.33
C ASN A 216 21.85 -3.13 4.06
N SER A 217 20.84 -2.56 3.43
CA SER A 217 19.94 -1.60 4.07
C SER A 217 19.10 -2.25 5.17
N ILE A 218 18.58 -3.45 4.92
CA ILE A 218 17.87 -4.25 5.93
C ILE A 218 18.80 -4.67 7.06
N ARG A 219 20.06 -5.07 6.75
CA ARG A 219 21.07 -5.38 7.78
C ARG A 219 21.35 -4.18 8.68
N LEU A 220 21.52 -2.98 8.10
CA LEU A 220 21.71 -1.76 8.87
C LEU A 220 20.50 -1.43 9.74
N THR A 221 19.29 -1.66 9.22
CA THR A 221 18.04 -1.52 9.99
C THR A 221 18.03 -2.47 11.19
N ASP A 222 18.41 -3.73 11.00
CA ASP A 222 18.48 -4.74 12.07
C ASP A 222 19.44 -4.30 13.18
N ASN A 223 20.61 -3.72 12.84
CA ASN A 223 21.54 -3.13 13.81
C ASN A 223 20.90 -1.97 14.60
N ARG A 224 20.11 -1.12 13.94
CA ARG A 224 19.41 -0.01 14.62
C ARG A 224 18.34 -0.52 15.56
N ILE A 225 17.63 -1.58 15.20
CA ILE A 225 16.67 -2.25 16.06
C ILE A 225 17.37 -2.82 17.30
N GLY A 226 18.53 -3.46 17.14
CA GLY A 226 19.36 -3.93 18.25
C GLY A 226 19.68 -2.83 19.26
N GLN A 227 20.15 -1.67 18.77
CA GLN A 227 20.44 -0.51 19.62
C GLN A 227 19.20 0.01 20.39
N LEU A 228 18.03 -0.03 19.76
CA LEU A 228 16.77 0.35 20.42
C LEU A 228 16.40 -0.63 21.53
N LEU A 229 16.52 -1.93 21.30
CA LEU A 229 16.22 -2.96 22.30
C LEU A 229 17.21 -2.93 23.47
N GLU A 230 18.51 -2.70 23.21
CA GLU A 230 19.50 -2.44 24.26
C GLU A 230 19.14 -1.22 25.13
N ARG A 231 18.62 -0.16 24.53
CA ARG A 231 18.11 1.00 25.25
C ARG A 231 16.93 0.65 26.14
N LEU A 232 15.97 -0.12 25.62
CA LEU A 232 14.79 -0.57 26.37
C LEU A 232 15.20 -1.42 27.59
N GLU A 233 16.19 -2.29 27.42
CA GLU A 233 16.76 -3.11 28.50
C GLU A 233 17.50 -2.28 29.56
N LYS A 234 18.36 -1.34 29.15
CA LYS A 234 19.04 -0.41 30.05
C LYS A 234 18.09 0.45 30.87
N ASP A 235 16.94 0.80 30.31
CA ASP A 235 15.88 1.54 30.98
C ASP A 235 15.01 0.62 31.89
N ASN A 236 15.34 -0.69 32.03
CA ASN A 236 14.60 -1.73 32.77
C ASN A 236 13.13 -1.86 32.37
N LEU A 237 12.84 -1.81 31.08
CA LEU A 237 11.49 -1.83 30.52
C LEU A 237 11.20 -3.05 29.65
N LEU A 238 12.21 -3.83 29.28
CA LEU A 238 12.04 -4.99 28.41
C LEU A 238 11.04 -6.00 29.00
N ASP A 239 11.16 -6.33 30.29
CA ASP A 239 10.30 -7.30 30.99
C ASP A 239 8.83 -6.85 31.13
N SER A 240 8.53 -5.60 30.82
CA SER A 240 7.18 -5.02 30.89
C SER A 240 6.67 -4.48 29.57
N THR A 241 7.33 -4.80 28.44
CA THR A 241 7.00 -4.26 27.12
C THR A 241 6.68 -5.39 26.13
N ILE A 242 5.50 -5.32 25.50
CA ILE A 242 5.16 -6.16 24.33
C ILE A 242 5.69 -5.46 23.09
N ILE A 243 6.41 -6.20 22.24
CA ILE A 243 7.06 -5.67 21.04
C ILE A 243 6.35 -6.18 19.80
N PHE A 244 5.98 -5.27 18.89
CA PHE A 244 5.47 -5.57 17.56
C PHE A 244 6.51 -5.11 16.54
N PHE A 245 6.96 -6.02 15.68
CA PHE A 245 7.84 -5.74 14.56
C PHE A 245 7.09 -5.98 13.26
N TYR A 246 7.15 -5.03 12.32
CA TYR A 246 6.53 -5.17 10.99
C TYR A 246 7.10 -4.19 9.97
N ALA A 247 6.87 -4.47 8.66
CA ALA A 247 7.09 -3.49 7.59
C ALA A 247 5.77 -2.78 7.23
N ASP A 248 5.83 -1.51 6.81
CA ASP A 248 4.63 -0.72 6.50
C ASP A 248 3.86 -1.22 5.25
N HIS A 249 4.54 -1.80 4.27
CA HIS A 249 4.00 -2.54 3.14
C HIS A 249 5.07 -3.47 2.56
N GLY A 250 4.73 -4.22 1.49
CA GLY A 250 5.65 -5.16 0.86
C GLY A 250 6.85 -4.50 0.18
N GLU A 251 7.61 -5.27 -0.60
CA GLU A 251 8.92 -4.92 -1.14
C GLU A 251 8.95 -3.62 -1.94
N GLY A 252 9.95 -2.77 -1.68
CA GLY A 252 10.14 -1.47 -2.34
C GLY A 252 10.55 -1.51 -3.79
N MET A 253 11.06 -2.65 -4.24
CA MET A 253 11.55 -2.85 -5.60
C MET A 253 10.42 -2.85 -6.64
N PRO A 254 10.70 -2.53 -7.93
CA PRO A 254 9.72 -2.65 -9.01
C PRO A 254 9.05 -4.02 -9.03
N ARG A 255 7.76 -4.09 -9.32
CA ARG A 255 6.83 -5.20 -9.18
C ARG A 255 6.30 -5.43 -7.75
N GLY A 256 7.01 -5.06 -6.68
CA GLY A 256 6.50 -5.07 -5.30
C GLY A 256 5.64 -3.84 -5.04
N LYS A 257 6.26 -2.81 -4.48
CA LYS A 257 5.63 -1.51 -4.18
C LYS A 257 4.74 -1.03 -5.32
N THR A 258 3.53 -0.58 -4.98
CA THR A 258 2.51 -0.06 -5.89
C THR A 258 1.75 -1.10 -6.72
N ASN A 259 2.06 -2.39 -6.63
CA ASN A 259 1.33 -3.44 -7.35
C ASN A 259 0.46 -4.26 -6.39
N GLY A 260 -0.79 -4.49 -6.79
CA GLY A 260 -1.79 -5.20 -6.00
C GLY A 260 -1.65 -6.73 -6.09
N ILE A 261 -0.48 -7.27 -5.77
CA ILE A 261 -0.15 -8.69 -5.69
C ILE A 261 0.49 -9.00 -4.34
N ASN A 262 0.67 -10.27 -3.99
CA ASN A 262 1.23 -10.69 -2.71
C ASN A 262 2.56 -9.98 -2.38
N TYR A 263 3.47 -9.89 -3.36
CA TYR A 263 4.78 -9.25 -3.20
C TYR A 263 4.70 -7.76 -2.81
N GLY A 264 3.61 -7.08 -3.14
CA GLY A 264 3.36 -5.69 -2.76
C GLY A 264 2.62 -5.52 -1.43
N TYR A 265 1.88 -6.55 -0.96
CA TYR A 265 1.10 -6.47 0.27
C TYR A 265 1.73 -7.21 1.45
N ARG A 266 2.31 -8.41 1.22
CA ARG A 266 2.77 -9.29 2.29
C ARG A 266 3.99 -8.70 2.99
N VAL A 267 3.93 -8.71 4.32
CA VAL A 267 4.93 -8.09 5.20
C VAL A 267 5.42 -9.05 6.26
N PRO A 268 6.65 -8.92 6.77
CA PRO A 268 7.05 -9.57 7.99
C PRO A 268 6.24 -8.99 9.16
N PHE A 269 5.78 -9.85 10.05
CA PHE A 269 5.08 -9.47 11.27
C PHE A 269 5.41 -10.42 12.41
N VAL A 270 5.94 -9.87 13.51
CA VAL A 270 6.33 -10.60 14.71
C VAL A 270 5.79 -9.89 15.94
N VAL A 271 5.24 -10.65 16.89
CA VAL A 271 4.85 -10.14 18.20
C VAL A 271 5.63 -10.88 19.28
N TRP A 272 6.43 -10.13 20.03
CA TRP A 272 7.20 -10.66 21.16
C TRP A 272 6.57 -10.28 22.49
N PHE A 273 6.43 -11.27 23.40
CA PHE A 273 5.84 -11.11 24.72
C PHE A 273 6.88 -11.38 25.80
N PRO A 274 7.11 -10.43 26.74
CA PRO A 274 7.93 -10.71 27.91
C PRO A 274 7.24 -11.74 28.82
N GLU A 275 8.00 -12.43 29.67
CA GLU A 275 7.50 -13.46 30.57
C GLU A 275 6.22 -13.05 31.31
N MET A 276 6.20 -11.83 31.85
CA MET A 276 5.08 -11.25 32.59
C MET A 276 3.76 -11.26 31.80
N TYR A 277 3.81 -11.11 30.44
CA TYR A 277 2.64 -10.99 29.58
C TYR A 277 2.44 -12.14 28.61
N ARG A 278 3.17 -13.27 28.75
CA ARG A 278 2.99 -14.47 27.92
C ARG A 278 1.55 -14.99 27.93
N HIS A 279 0.86 -14.86 29.05
CA HIS A 279 -0.54 -15.25 29.18
C HIS A 279 -1.52 -14.47 28.29
N LEU A 280 -1.10 -13.33 27.72
CA LEU A 280 -1.91 -12.54 26.79
C LEU A 280 -1.80 -13.05 25.35
N SER A 281 -0.82 -13.91 25.04
CA SER A 281 -0.69 -14.51 23.71
C SER A 281 -1.68 -15.65 23.51
N PRO A 282 -2.60 -15.55 22.55
CA PRO A 282 -3.52 -16.65 22.27
C PRO A 282 -2.89 -17.76 21.42
N TRP A 283 -1.71 -17.52 20.88
CA TRP A 283 -0.96 -18.44 20.02
C TRP A 283 0.08 -19.27 20.80
N GLY A 284 0.37 -18.92 22.05
CA GLY A 284 1.52 -19.41 22.78
C GLY A 284 2.72 -18.45 22.66
N THR A 285 3.91 -18.89 23.11
CA THR A 285 5.14 -18.09 23.08
C THR A 285 6.36 -19.01 22.89
N GLY A 286 7.50 -18.41 22.47
CA GLY A 286 8.75 -19.16 22.30
C GLY A 286 8.86 -19.83 20.93
N GLY A 287 8.96 -19.06 19.87
CA GLY A 287 9.18 -19.54 18.51
C GLY A 287 7.92 -20.10 17.83
N VAL A 288 6.76 -19.58 18.20
CA VAL A 288 5.49 -19.98 17.57
C VAL A 288 5.40 -19.41 16.17
N VAL A 289 4.99 -20.23 15.21
CA VAL A 289 4.62 -19.81 13.85
C VAL A 289 3.11 -19.96 13.69
N THR A 290 2.44 -18.90 13.24
CA THR A 290 1.00 -18.92 12.96
C THR A 290 0.73 -18.48 11.53
N ASP A 291 -0.27 -19.10 10.91
CA ASP A 291 -0.80 -18.75 9.59
C ASP A 291 -2.08 -17.89 9.68
N GLU A 292 -2.44 -17.42 10.88
CA GLU A 292 -3.57 -16.51 11.07
C GLU A 292 -3.44 -15.30 10.14
N LEU A 293 -4.50 -15.05 9.39
CA LEU A 293 -4.57 -13.91 8.46
C LEU A 293 -4.67 -12.60 9.24
N VAL A 294 -3.74 -11.69 8.98
CA VAL A 294 -3.68 -10.36 9.60
C VAL A 294 -3.73 -9.29 8.52
N ASP A 295 -4.68 -8.39 8.65
CA ASP A 295 -4.72 -7.12 7.92
C ASP A 295 -4.32 -5.99 8.87
N PHE A 296 -3.55 -5.03 8.41
CA PHE A 296 -3.03 -3.99 9.30
C PHE A 296 -4.07 -3.02 9.87
N THR A 297 -5.31 -3.04 9.41
CA THR A 297 -6.41 -2.39 10.14
C THR A 297 -6.74 -3.12 11.45
N ASP A 298 -6.35 -4.40 11.60
CA ASP A 298 -6.52 -5.19 12.84
C ASP A 298 -5.66 -4.66 14.01
N LEU A 299 -4.58 -3.93 13.71
CA LEU A 299 -3.65 -3.42 14.73
C LEU A 299 -4.30 -2.38 15.67
N ALA A 300 -5.08 -1.45 15.12
CA ALA A 300 -5.73 -0.40 15.91
C ALA A 300 -6.69 -0.96 16.98
N PRO A 301 -7.71 -1.78 16.64
CA PRO A 301 -8.60 -2.36 17.64
C PRO A 301 -7.87 -3.34 18.58
N THR A 302 -6.81 -4.01 18.12
CA THR A 302 -5.98 -4.89 18.95
C THR A 302 -5.32 -4.13 20.09
N LEU A 303 -4.69 -2.99 19.80
CA LEU A 303 -4.04 -2.19 20.83
C LEU A 303 -5.02 -1.50 21.77
N ILE A 304 -6.16 -1.05 21.25
CA ILE A 304 -7.22 -0.47 22.08
C ILE A 304 -7.75 -1.54 23.07
N SER A 305 -8.01 -2.76 22.60
CA SER A 305 -8.43 -3.89 23.45
C SER A 305 -7.38 -4.26 24.50
N LEU A 306 -6.11 -4.35 24.08
CA LEU A 306 -4.98 -4.65 24.95
C LEU A 306 -4.79 -3.58 26.04
N ALA A 307 -5.01 -2.32 25.71
CA ALA A 307 -4.98 -1.20 26.65
C ALA A 307 -6.20 -1.16 27.60
N GLY A 308 -7.20 -2.01 27.39
CA GLY A 308 -8.46 -2.03 28.13
C GLY A 308 -9.41 -0.90 27.75
N GLY A 309 -9.20 -0.27 26.58
CA GLY A 309 -10.06 0.79 26.02
C GLY A 309 -11.36 0.24 25.40
N THR A 310 -12.20 1.14 24.94
CA THR A 310 -13.41 0.82 24.16
C THR A 310 -13.12 0.98 22.69
N ILE A 311 -13.35 -0.06 21.89
CA ILE A 311 -13.13 -0.05 20.44
C ILE A 311 -14.24 0.75 19.77
N PRO A 312 -13.93 1.83 19.02
CA PRO A 312 -14.95 2.59 18.29
C PRO A 312 -15.59 1.77 17.17
N GLY A 313 -16.90 1.96 16.97
CA GLY A 313 -17.67 1.18 16.00
C GLY A 313 -17.36 1.45 14.51
N HIS A 314 -16.58 2.49 14.21
CA HIS A 314 -16.14 2.79 12.83
C HIS A 314 -14.86 2.06 12.43
N LEU A 315 -14.14 1.44 13.38
CA LEU A 315 -12.95 0.64 13.04
C LEU A 315 -13.36 -0.60 12.24
N THR A 316 -12.61 -0.91 11.20
CA THR A 316 -12.94 -2.01 10.28
C THR A 316 -12.13 -3.27 10.52
N GLY A 317 -11.05 -3.17 11.30
CA GLY A 317 -10.20 -4.29 11.68
C GLY A 317 -10.77 -5.11 12.84
N ARG A 318 -10.17 -6.27 13.08
CA ARG A 318 -10.53 -7.22 14.13
C ARG A 318 -9.49 -7.17 15.25
N PRO A 319 -9.88 -7.10 16.52
CA PRO A 319 -8.92 -7.22 17.61
C PRO A 319 -8.36 -8.65 17.68
N MET A 320 -7.03 -8.78 17.58
CA MET A 320 -6.30 -10.06 17.65
C MET A 320 -5.91 -10.42 19.06
N LEU A 321 -5.82 -9.44 19.96
CA LEU A 321 -5.39 -9.58 21.36
C LEU A 321 -6.36 -8.89 22.31
N GLY A 322 -6.24 -9.23 23.59
CA GLY A 322 -7.01 -8.61 24.66
C GLY A 322 -8.38 -9.26 24.85
N LYS A 323 -9.20 -8.60 25.67
CA LYS A 323 -10.53 -9.12 26.08
C LYS A 323 -11.54 -9.23 24.91
N ASP A 324 -11.33 -8.43 23.87
CA ASP A 324 -12.24 -8.31 22.73
C ASP A 324 -11.76 -9.14 21.51
N ARG A 325 -10.82 -10.07 21.71
CA ARG A 325 -10.26 -10.89 20.62
C ARG A 325 -11.36 -11.50 19.75
N ALA A 326 -11.30 -11.22 18.46
CA ALA A 326 -12.21 -11.76 17.46
C ALA A 326 -11.71 -13.08 16.86
N ARG A 327 -12.62 -13.82 16.21
CA ARG A 327 -12.26 -14.98 15.39
C ARG A 327 -11.33 -14.56 14.24
N PRO A 328 -10.31 -15.37 13.88
CA PRO A 328 -9.50 -15.18 12.69
C PRO A 328 -10.35 -15.06 11.41
N ALA A 329 -9.88 -14.29 10.42
CA ALA A 329 -10.53 -14.21 9.13
C ALA A 329 -10.28 -15.47 8.29
N ASP A 330 -11.24 -15.81 7.46
CA ASP A 330 -11.08 -16.89 6.47
C ASP A 330 -10.50 -16.35 5.13
N HIS A 331 -10.48 -15.05 4.94
CA HIS A 331 -9.87 -14.34 3.81
C HIS A 331 -9.68 -12.86 4.13
N LEU A 332 -8.83 -12.18 3.35
CA LEU A 332 -8.64 -10.73 3.40
C LEU A 332 -8.99 -10.08 2.07
N PHE A 333 -9.44 -8.83 2.12
CA PHE A 333 -9.67 -7.98 0.96
C PHE A 333 -8.80 -6.73 1.04
N LEU A 334 -7.97 -6.52 0.00
CA LEU A 334 -6.89 -5.53 -0.04
C LEU A 334 -7.02 -4.65 -1.29
N SER A 335 -6.42 -3.46 -1.28
CA SER A 335 -6.49 -2.51 -2.39
C SER A 335 -5.15 -1.91 -2.76
N SER A 336 -4.95 -1.67 -4.05
CA SER A 336 -3.84 -0.89 -4.60
C SER A 336 -4.41 0.09 -5.61
N ASP A 337 -4.18 1.37 -5.36
CA ASP A 337 -4.71 2.48 -6.15
C ASP A 337 -3.58 3.33 -6.73
N ARG A 338 -3.82 4.60 -7.12
CA ARG A 338 -2.83 5.50 -7.67
C ARG A 338 -1.65 5.71 -6.71
N SER A 339 -0.43 5.62 -7.24
CA SER A 339 0.80 6.00 -6.53
C SER A 339 1.47 7.19 -7.21
N ASP A 340 1.53 8.33 -6.54
CA ASP A 340 1.96 9.62 -7.06
C ASP A 340 1.34 9.91 -8.44
N ASN A 341 2.13 9.94 -9.54
CA ASN A 341 1.60 10.12 -10.89
C ASN A 341 1.14 8.82 -11.58
N GLY A 342 1.39 7.65 -10.99
CA GLY A 342 1.10 6.35 -11.61
C GLY A 342 -0.31 5.86 -11.31
N LEU A 343 -1.25 6.07 -12.24
CA LEU A 343 -2.62 5.57 -12.12
C LEU A 343 -2.63 4.04 -12.01
N ASP A 344 -3.48 3.53 -11.15
CA ASP A 344 -3.85 2.11 -11.07
C ASP A 344 -5.13 1.94 -10.25
N MET A 345 -5.73 0.76 -10.36
CA MET A 345 -6.78 0.27 -9.50
C MET A 345 -6.80 -1.26 -9.52
N VAL A 346 -6.42 -1.85 -8.40
CA VAL A 346 -6.44 -3.30 -8.19
C VAL A 346 -7.16 -3.62 -6.89
N ARG A 347 -7.94 -4.70 -6.89
CA ARG A 347 -8.56 -5.26 -5.69
C ARG A 347 -8.15 -6.72 -5.57
N THR A 348 -7.67 -7.09 -4.39
CA THR A 348 -7.07 -8.41 -4.15
C THR A 348 -7.79 -9.13 -3.03
N VAL A 349 -8.09 -10.42 -3.23
CA VAL A 349 -8.55 -11.34 -2.19
C VAL A 349 -7.49 -12.40 -1.97
N THR A 350 -7.21 -12.72 -0.71
CA THR A 350 -6.33 -13.84 -0.35
C THR A 350 -6.91 -14.65 0.80
N ASP A 351 -6.75 -15.97 0.73
CA ASP A 351 -7.02 -16.90 1.84
C ASP A 351 -5.72 -17.39 2.53
N GLY A 352 -4.61 -16.69 2.25
CA GLY A 352 -3.28 -17.00 2.78
C GLY A 352 -2.43 -17.87 1.85
N ARG A 353 -3.06 -18.68 1.00
CA ARG A 353 -2.39 -19.47 -0.05
C ARG A 353 -2.64 -18.93 -1.43
N TYR A 354 -3.92 -18.76 -1.81
CA TYR A 354 -4.27 -18.21 -3.11
C TYR A 354 -4.42 -16.70 -3.03
N VAL A 355 -3.84 -16.01 -4.02
CA VAL A 355 -3.94 -14.56 -4.16
C VAL A 355 -4.60 -14.25 -5.50
N TYR A 356 -5.82 -13.72 -5.44
CA TYR A 356 -6.58 -13.29 -6.61
C TYR A 356 -6.60 -11.78 -6.69
N SER A 357 -6.09 -11.22 -7.78
CA SER A 357 -6.05 -9.76 -8.01
C SER A 357 -6.82 -9.38 -9.27
N ARG A 358 -7.83 -8.52 -9.12
CA ARG A 358 -8.62 -7.96 -10.21
C ARG A 358 -8.03 -6.62 -10.63
N ASN A 359 -7.52 -6.55 -11.86
CA ASN A 359 -6.97 -5.35 -12.49
C ASN A 359 -8.08 -4.59 -13.22
N TYR A 360 -8.44 -3.39 -12.75
CA TYR A 360 -9.47 -2.56 -13.39
C TYR A 360 -8.92 -1.65 -14.49
N LEU A 361 -7.59 -1.41 -14.49
CA LEU A 361 -6.87 -0.66 -15.53
C LEU A 361 -5.79 -1.54 -16.21
N PRO A 362 -6.19 -2.66 -16.85
CA PRO A 362 -5.22 -3.67 -17.34
C PRO A 362 -4.38 -3.19 -18.53
N TRP A 363 -4.74 -2.09 -19.18
CA TRP A 363 -3.90 -1.45 -20.20
C TRP A 363 -2.63 -0.80 -19.63
N ILE A 364 -2.51 -0.69 -18.31
CA ILE A 364 -1.33 -0.22 -17.58
C ILE A 364 -0.46 -1.44 -17.21
N PRO A 365 0.85 -1.45 -17.52
CA PRO A 365 1.75 -2.55 -17.15
C PRO A 365 2.06 -2.57 -15.64
N GLN A 366 2.60 -3.69 -15.14
CA GLN A 366 3.08 -3.78 -13.75
C GLN A 366 4.22 -2.79 -13.48
N VAL A 367 5.19 -2.70 -14.40
CA VAL A 367 6.30 -1.74 -14.34
C VAL A 367 5.89 -0.45 -15.07
N ARG A 368 4.87 0.22 -14.47
CA ARG A 368 4.31 1.47 -15.01
C ARG A 368 5.19 2.68 -14.70
N TYR A 369 4.86 3.80 -15.32
CA TYR A 369 5.53 5.08 -15.07
C TYR A 369 5.12 5.65 -13.71
N ILE A 370 6.08 5.77 -12.81
CA ILE A 370 5.99 6.45 -11.52
C ILE A 370 7.31 7.15 -11.30
N ARG A 371 7.32 8.48 -11.21
CA ARG A 371 8.53 9.29 -11.29
C ARG A 371 9.62 8.88 -10.30
N TYR A 372 9.28 8.70 -9.02
CA TYR A 372 10.27 8.32 -8.01
C TYR A 372 10.89 6.93 -8.24
N MET A 373 10.25 6.08 -9.05
CA MET A 373 10.81 4.80 -9.49
C MET A 373 11.61 4.95 -10.79
N GLU A 374 11.16 5.80 -11.75
CA GLU A 374 11.86 6.01 -13.02
C GLU A 374 13.26 6.62 -12.83
N ILE A 375 13.44 7.44 -11.79
CA ILE A 375 14.75 8.00 -11.43
C ILE A 375 15.67 7.01 -10.70
N GLY A 376 15.17 5.84 -10.30
CA GLY A 376 15.95 4.79 -9.65
C GLY A 376 16.76 3.96 -10.64
N GLU A 377 18.04 3.68 -10.32
CA GLU A 377 18.96 2.94 -11.20
C GLU A 377 18.39 1.57 -11.63
N ILE A 378 17.73 0.86 -10.72
CA ILE A 378 17.14 -0.45 -11.03
C ILE A 378 16.11 -0.37 -12.15
N LYS A 379 15.25 0.66 -12.14
CA LYS A 379 14.23 0.82 -13.17
C LYS A 379 14.81 1.25 -14.50
N GLN A 380 15.87 2.04 -14.47
CA GLN A 380 16.63 2.41 -15.67
C GLN A 380 17.29 1.19 -16.30
N LEU A 381 17.90 0.29 -15.51
CA LEU A 381 18.44 -0.99 -15.99
C LEU A 381 17.36 -1.86 -16.63
N MET A 382 16.19 -2.00 -15.98
CA MET A 382 15.06 -2.75 -16.54
C MET A 382 14.59 -2.19 -17.89
N ARG A 383 14.51 -0.86 -18.05
CA ARG A 383 14.11 -0.22 -19.31
C ARG A 383 15.20 -0.32 -20.38
N ALA A 384 16.48 -0.24 -19.99
CA ALA A 384 17.61 -0.42 -20.91
C ALA A 384 17.65 -1.86 -21.45
N ASP A 385 17.44 -2.86 -20.61
CA ASP A 385 17.39 -4.26 -21.01
C ASP A 385 16.18 -4.56 -21.90
N LEU A 386 15.02 -3.94 -21.63
CA LEU A 386 13.85 -4.02 -22.52
C LEU A 386 14.19 -3.44 -23.91
N ALA A 387 14.75 -2.25 -23.96
CA ALA A 387 15.13 -1.58 -25.21
C ALA A 387 16.19 -2.35 -26.01
N ALA A 388 17.10 -3.04 -25.31
CA ALA A 388 18.13 -3.88 -25.90
C ALA A 388 17.65 -5.29 -26.28
N GLY A 389 16.40 -5.67 -26.00
CA GLY A 389 15.85 -7.01 -26.28
C GLY A 389 16.49 -8.13 -25.46
N LYS A 390 17.00 -7.84 -24.26
CA LYS A 390 17.72 -8.80 -23.41
C LYS A 390 16.80 -9.57 -22.43
N LEU A 391 15.54 -9.18 -22.35
CA LEU A 391 14.59 -9.74 -21.37
C LEU A 391 13.98 -11.05 -21.89
N ASN A 392 13.85 -12.05 -21.01
CA ASN A 392 13.04 -13.24 -21.27
C ASN A 392 11.54 -12.91 -21.23
N ASP A 393 10.67 -13.88 -21.54
CA ASP A 393 9.23 -13.67 -21.66
C ASP A 393 8.60 -13.19 -20.33
N LEU A 394 9.00 -13.77 -19.18
CA LEU A 394 8.52 -13.35 -17.87
C LEU A 394 8.91 -11.89 -17.58
N GLN A 395 10.17 -11.55 -17.76
CA GLN A 395 10.71 -10.20 -17.51
C GLN A 395 10.07 -9.16 -18.43
N ARG A 396 9.89 -9.50 -19.72
CA ARG A 396 9.23 -8.63 -20.70
C ARG A 396 7.75 -8.40 -20.36
N SER A 397 7.04 -9.43 -19.90
CA SER A 397 5.61 -9.36 -19.56
C SER A 397 5.28 -8.28 -18.52
N LEU A 398 6.24 -7.87 -17.69
CA LEU A 398 6.06 -6.79 -16.72
C LEU A 398 5.84 -5.42 -17.37
N PHE A 399 6.25 -5.26 -18.63
CA PHE A 399 6.07 -4.03 -19.43
C PHE A 399 4.88 -4.10 -20.38
N ASP A 400 4.26 -5.27 -20.51
CA ASP A 400 3.10 -5.48 -21.35
C ASP A 400 1.80 -5.12 -20.61
N LYS A 401 0.69 -5.01 -21.36
CA LYS A 401 -0.65 -4.89 -20.78
C LYS A 401 -0.92 -6.10 -19.88
N ARG A 402 -1.50 -5.84 -18.72
CA ARG A 402 -1.84 -6.90 -17.76
C ARG A 402 -3.10 -7.66 -18.20
N PRO A 403 -3.26 -8.94 -17.83
CA PRO A 403 -4.56 -9.59 -17.87
C PRO A 403 -5.54 -8.89 -16.90
N ALA A 404 -6.83 -9.09 -17.12
CA ALA A 404 -7.86 -8.60 -16.21
C ALA A 404 -7.72 -9.18 -14.80
N GLU A 405 -7.21 -10.41 -14.71
CA GLU A 405 -7.15 -11.17 -13.46
C GLU A 405 -5.80 -11.85 -13.31
N PHE A 406 -5.30 -11.84 -12.09
CA PHE A 406 -4.23 -12.71 -11.64
C PHE A 406 -4.78 -13.70 -10.60
N LEU A 407 -4.31 -14.92 -10.64
CA LEU A 407 -4.47 -15.92 -9.59
C LEU A 407 -3.13 -16.59 -9.36
N TYR A 408 -2.60 -16.51 -8.15
CA TYR A 408 -1.33 -17.11 -7.78
C TYR A 408 -1.50 -18.08 -6.61
N ASP A 409 -0.72 -19.17 -6.59
CA ASP A 409 -0.56 -20.09 -5.47
C ASP A 409 0.79 -19.83 -4.82
N ILE A 410 0.83 -19.01 -3.78
CA ILE A 410 2.07 -18.52 -3.16
C ILE A 410 2.82 -19.58 -2.33
N GLU A 411 2.20 -20.72 -2.05
CA GLU A 411 2.92 -21.86 -1.45
C GLU A 411 3.84 -22.55 -2.46
N ASN A 412 3.43 -22.59 -3.75
CA ASN A 412 4.16 -23.25 -4.83
C ASN A 412 4.89 -22.26 -5.75
N ASP A 413 4.54 -20.99 -5.71
CA ASP A 413 5.12 -19.91 -6.52
C ASP A 413 5.27 -18.62 -5.70
N LEU A 414 6.28 -18.62 -4.82
CA LEU A 414 6.56 -17.49 -3.92
C LEU A 414 6.74 -16.15 -4.67
N TRP A 415 7.23 -16.22 -5.91
CA TRP A 415 7.52 -15.04 -6.73
C TRP A 415 6.39 -14.66 -7.69
N GLU A 416 5.23 -15.33 -7.62
CA GLU A 416 4.05 -15.02 -8.44
C GLU A 416 4.36 -14.92 -9.94
N THR A 417 5.09 -15.93 -10.44
CA THR A 417 5.58 -15.96 -11.84
C THR A 417 4.60 -16.61 -12.79
N ARG A 418 3.70 -17.48 -12.27
CA ARG A 418 2.72 -18.23 -13.04
C ARG A 418 1.29 -17.81 -12.70
N ASN A 419 0.66 -17.06 -13.61
CA ASN A 419 -0.76 -16.74 -13.48
C ASN A 419 -1.63 -17.99 -13.77
N LEU A 420 -2.45 -18.39 -12.80
CA LEU A 420 -3.34 -19.57 -12.85
C LEU A 420 -4.77 -19.21 -13.26
N ALA A 421 -5.08 -17.96 -13.60
CA ALA A 421 -6.45 -17.53 -13.91
C ALA A 421 -7.05 -18.23 -15.13
N ASP A 422 -6.20 -18.65 -16.08
CA ASP A 422 -6.62 -19.39 -17.27
C ASP A 422 -6.35 -20.91 -17.18
N ASP A 423 -5.87 -21.39 -16.01
CA ASP A 423 -5.60 -22.82 -15.79
C ASP A 423 -6.90 -23.57 -15.45
N PRO A 424 -7.34 -24.54 -16.29
CA PRO A 424 -8.56 -25.31 -16.02
C PRO A 424 -8.55 -26.05 -14.67
N GLY A 425 -7.37 -26.47 -14.19
CA GLY A 425 -7.20 -27.14 -12.90
C GLY A 425 -7.52 -26.24 -11.70
N HIS A 426 -7.48 -24.91 -11.88
CA HIS A 426 -7.74 -23.92 -10.84
C HIS A 426 -9.09 -23.20 -11.01
N HIS A 427 -9.94 -23.63 -11.95
CA HIS A 427 -11.21 -22.98 -12.25
C HIS A 427 -12.11 -22.79 -11.02
N ASN A 428 -12.28 -23.82 -10.19
CA ASN A 428 -13.15 -23.73 -9.00
C ASN A 428 -12.60 -22.73 -7.97
N ILE A 429 -11.27 -22.64 -7.83
CA ILE A 429 -10.62 -21.68 -6.95
C ILE A 429 -10.85 -20.27 -7.47
N LEU A 430 -10.65 -20.05 -8.77
CA LEU A 430 -10.89 -18.76 -9.41
C LEU A 430 -12.35 -18.30 -9.20
N GLN A 431 -13.34 -19.18 -9.37
CA GLN A 431 -14.75 -18.84 -9.16
C GLN A 431 -15.03 -18.49 -7.69
N LYS A 432 -14.47 -19.24 -6.73
CA LYS A 432 -14.56 -18.91 -5.29
C LYS A 432 -14.01 -17.52 -5.02
N MET A 433 -12.80 -17.21 -5.52
CA MET A 433 -12.13 -15.93 -5.30
C MET A 433 -12.86 -14.75 -5.96
N ARG A 434 -13.42 -14.95 -7.17
CA ARG A 434 -14.28 -13.95 -7.82
C ARG A 434 -15.55 -13.65 -7.02
N ALA A 435 -16.16 -14.68 -6.44
CA ALA A 435 -17.36 -14.51 -5.61
C ALA A 435 -17.05 -13.73 -4.32
N LEU A 436 -15.96 -14.07 -3.63
CA LEU A 436 -15.47 -13.35 -2.45
C LEU A 436 -15.15 -11.90 -2.81
N HIS A 437 -14.41 -11.67 -3.89
CA HIS A 437 -14.06 -10.32 -4.37
C HIS A 437 -15.32 -9.46 -4.60
N LYS A 438 -16.32 -9.98 -5.32
CA LYS A 438 -17.58 -9.26 -5.56
C LYS A 438 -18.30 -8.95 -4.23
N ALA A 439 -18.39 -9.94 -3.35
CA ALA A 439 -19.05 -9.79 -2.05
C ALA A 439 -18.38 -8.69 -1.21
N GLU A 440 -17.04 -8.68 -1.15
CA GLU A 440 -16.27 -7.69 -0.39
C GLU A 440 -16.41 -6.27 -0.95
N VAL A 441 -16.34 -6.08 -2.27
CA VAL A 441 -16.55 -4.78 -2.92
C VAL A 441 -17.92 -4.21 -2.54
N LEU A 442 -18.98 -5.03 -2.67
CA LEU A 442 -20.35 -4.57 -2.41
C LEU A 442 -20.60 -4.35 -0.91
N ALA A 443 -20.16 -5.28 -0.05
CA ALA A 443 -20.36 -5.19 1.40
C ALA A 443 -19.60 -4.00 2.02
N SER A 444 -18.38 -3.76 1.60
CA SER A 444 -17.59 -2.62 2.07
C SER A 444 -18.03 -1.29 1.47
N ARG A 445 -18.84 -1.31 0.40
CA ARG A 445 -19.18 -0.13 -0.41
C ARG A 445 -17.93 0.65 -0.82
N ASP A 446 -17.01 -0.05 -1.49
CA ASP A 446 -15.72 0.49 -1.94
C ASP A 446 -15.91 1.80 -2.74
N VAL A 447 -15.51 2.93 -2.15
CA VAL A 447 -15.73 4.25 -2.74
C VAL A 447 -14.71 4.60 -3.83
N MET A 448 -13.62 3.84 -3.93
CA MET A 448 -12.57 4.09 -4.93
C MET A 448 -12.99 3.69 -6.37
N PHE A 449 -14.19 3.11 -6.56
CA PHE A 449 -14.79 3.00 -7.89
C PHE A 449 -15.23 4.37 -8.47
N LEU A 450 -15.24 5.42 -7.67
CA LEU A 450 -15.31 6.79 -8.16
C LEU A 450 -13.94 7.19 -8.74
N PRO A 451 -13.88 7.85 -9.91
CA PRO A 451 -12.63 8.47 -10.35
C PRO A 451 -12.18 9.55 -9.36
N GLU A 452 -10.87 9.74 -9.21
CA GLU A 452 -10.29 10.70 -8.24
C GLU A 452 -10.87 12.11 -8.40
N TYR A 453 -11.10 12.55 -9.64
CA TYR A 453 -11.85 13.77 -9.96
C TYR A 453 -13.17 13.91 -9.19
N GLU A 454 -13.95 12.81 -9.09
CA GLU A 454 -15.23 12.81 -8.39
C GLU A 454 -15.04 12.84 -6.87
N VAL A 455 -14.06 12.08 -6.36
CA VAL A 455 -13.68 12.12 -4.93
C VAL A 455 -13.29 13.54 -4.54
N GLY A 456 -12.50 14.23 -5.37
CA GLY A 456 -12.13 15.64 -5.15
C GLY A 456 -13.34 16.57 -5.07
N LEU A 457 -14.34 16.41 -5.95
CA LEU A 457 -15.58 17.21 -5.91
C LEU A 457 -16.40 16.94 -4.66
N ILE A 458 -16.55 15.68 -4.25
CA ILE A 458 -17.25 15.28 -3.02
C ILE A 458 -16.56 15.90 -1.81
N SER A 459 -15.25 15.90 -1.79
CA SER A 459 -14.40 16.38 -0.70
C SER A 459 -14.54 17.88 -0.40
N LEU A 460 -15.14 18.65 -1.31
CA LEU A 460 -15.43 20.07 -1.06
C LEU A 460 -16.52 20.29 0.00
N ASN A 461 -17.42 19.33 0.21
CA ASN A 461 -18.57 19.50 1.09
C ASN A 461 -18.85 18.29 2.00
N SER A 462 -18.17 17.16 1.80
CA SER A 462 -18.42 15.91 2.52
C SER A 462 -17.11 15.09 2.56
N THR A 463 -17.22 13.86 3.08
CA THR A 463 -16.13 12.88 3.01
C THR A 463 -16.52 11.72 2.10
N ALA A 464 -15.54 11.13 1.42
CA ALA A 464 -15.79 9.92 0.62
C ALA A 464 -16.37 8.78 1.49
N TYR A 465 -15.91 8.70 2.75
CA TYR A 465 -16.41 7.72 3.73
C TYR A 465 -17.92 7.84 3.96
N GLU A 466 -18.44 9.04 4.16
CA GLU A 466 -19.87 9.27 4.39
C GLU A 466 -20.69 9.17 3.09
N TYR A 467 -20.15 9.72 2.00
CA TYR A 467 -20.79 9.67 0.68
C TYR A 467 -21.12 8.25 0.24
N ARG A 468 -20.20 7.29 0.46
CA ARG A 468 -20.41 5.88 0.08
C ARG A 468 -21.60 5.22 0.76
N LEU A 469 -22.06 5.74 1.91
CA LEU A 469 -23.17 5.15 2.67
C LEU A 469 -24.54 5.47 2.06
N SER A 470 -24.63 6.48 1.19
CA SER A 470 -25.88 6.82 0.48
C SER A 470 -26.06 5.92 -0.73
N GLY A 471 -27.12 5.10 -0.72
CA GLY A 471 -27.46 4.24 -1.87
C GLY A 471 -27.87 5.03 -3.12
N GLU A 472 -28.54 6.17 -2.92
CA GLU A 472 -28.99 7.06 -4.00
C GLU A 472 -27.80 7.76 -4.68
N ASN A 473 -26.90 8.36 -3.89
CA ASN A 473 -25.76 9.10 -4.41
C ASN A 473 -24.68 8.17 -4.98
N TYR A 474 -24.56 6.97 -4.43
CA TYR A 474 -23.54 5.98 -4.80
C TYR A 474 -24.18 4.60 -5.09
N PRO A 475 -24.79 4.40 -6.27
CA PRO A 475 -25.35 3.13 -6.72
C PRO A 475 -24.23 2.17 -7.15
N LEU A 476 -23.49 1.64 -6.16
CA LEU A 476 -22.27 0.88 -6.38
C LEU A 476 -22.48 -0.37 -7.25
N GLU A 477 -23.62 -1.06 -7.15
CA GLU A 477 -23.88 -2.27 -7.93
C GLU A 477 -23.82 -2.00 -9.45
N GLU A 478 -24.46 -0.93 -9.93
CA GLU A 478 -24.43 -0.54 -11.33
C GLU A 478 -23.02 -0.11 -11.79
N ILE A 479 -22.32 0.64 -10.92
CA ILE A 479 -20.94 1.08 -11.16
C ILE A 479 -20.01 -0.12 -11.24
N PHE A 480 -20.14 -1.05 -10.30
CA PHE A 480 -19.32 -2.27 -10.24
C PHE A 480 -19.57 -3.19 -11.45
N GLU A 481 -20.82 -3.33 -11.91
CA GLU A 481 -21.14 -4.10 -13.14
C GLU A 481 -20.41 -3.51 -14.36
N ALA A 482 -20.42 -2.19 -14.53
CA ALA A 482 -19.71 -1.53 -15.62
C ALA A 482 -18.19 -1.71 -15.50
N ALA A 483 -17.62 -1.53 -14.31
CA ALA A 483 -16.20 -1.69 -14.04
C ALA A 483 -15.73 -3.13 -14.26
N SER A 484 -16.57 -4.12 -13.92
CA SER A 484 -16.27 -5.54 -14.06
C SER A 484 -16.07 -5.99 -15.50
N LEU A 485 -16.49 -5.20 -16.49
CA LEU A 485 -16.23 -5.47 -17.91
C LEU A 485 -14.82 -5.06 -18.36
N SER A 486 -14.09 -4.27 -17.58
CA SER A 486 -12.76 -3.82 -17.95
C SER A 486 -11.76 -4.97 -18.05
N GLY A 487 -11.00 -5.02 -19.15
CA GLY A 487 -9.96 -6.03 -19.39
C GLY A 487 -10.44 -7.34 -19.97
N PHE A 488 -11.75 -7.59 -20.05
CA PHE A 488 -12.28 -8.72 -20.83
C PHE A 488 -12.51 -8.30 -22.27
N HIS A 489 -12.07 -9.16 -23.21
CA HIS A 489 -11.99 -8.84 -24.63
C HIS A 489 -12.94 -9.71 -25.44
N SER A 490 -14.04 -9.14 -25.96
CA SER A 490 -14.91 -9.77 -26.95
C SER A 490 -15.83 -8.73 -27.59
N SER A 491 -16.48 -9.09 -28.72
CA SER A 491 -17.54 -8.30 -29.34
C SER A 491 -18.72 -8.06 -28.38
N ASP A 492 -19.08 -9.09 -27.58
CA ASP A 492 -20.21 -9.00 -26.65
C ASP A 492 -19.92 -8.06 -25.48
N VAL A 493 -18.69 -8.11 -24.94
CA VAL A 493 -18.25 -7.17 -23.91
C VAL A 493 -18.24 -5.74 -24.47
N ALA A 494 -17.70 -5.52 -25.67
CA ALA A 494 -17.71 -4.20 -26.30
C ALA A 494 -19.13 -3.69 -26.58
N ALA A 495 -20.06 -4.57 -27.01
CA ALA A 495 -21.46 -4.22 -27.18
C ALA A 495 -22.10 -3.79 -25.86
N ARG A 496 -21.86 -4.53 -24.79
CA ARG A 496 -22.36 -4.19 -23.43
C ARG A 496 -21.78 -2.87 -22.92
N GLN A 497 -20.47 -2.64 -23.09
CA GLN A 497 -19.82 -1.38 -22.79
C GLN A 497 -20.44 -0.21 -23.58
N SER A 498 -20.80 -0.43 -24.85
CA SER A 498 -21.43 0.61 -25.69
C SER A 498 -22.82 1.02 -25.20
N LEU A 499 -23.60 0.07 -24.67
CA LEU A 499 -24.89 0.37 -24.04
C LEU A 499 -24.72 1.18 -22.76
N LEU A 500 -23.78 0.78 -21.90
CA LEU A 500 -23.49 1.46 -20.64
C LEU A 500 -22.93 2.88 -20.84
N LEU A 501 -22.31 3.17 -21.98
CA LEU A 501 -21.85 4.53 -22.33
C LEU A 501 -23.00 5.51 -22.56
N ALA A 502 -24.25 5.04 -22.70
CA ALA A 502 -25.45 5.85 -22.80
C ALA A 502 -26.20 6.00 -21.44
N SER A 503 -25.66 5.48 -20.35
CA SER A 503 -26.26 5.57 -19.01
C SER A 503 -26.39 7.02 -18.53
N ASP A 504 -27.45 7.34 -17.79
CA ASP A 504 -27.59 8.62 -17.11
C ASP A 504 -26.56 8.79 -15.99
N ASN A 505 -26.10 7.68 -15.36
CA ASN A 505 -25.06 7.70 -14.35
C ASN A 505 -23.69 7.97 -14.97
N LYS A 506 -23.08 9.12 -14.63
CA LYS A 506 -21.78 9.57 -15.13
C LYS A 506 -20.63 8.61 -14.81
N VAL A 507 -20.68 7.92 -13.64
CA VAL A 507 -19.62 6.98 -13.23
C VAL A 507 -19.76 5.65 -13.97
N VAL A 508 -20.97 5.22 -14.29
CA VAL A 508 -21.21 4.07 -15.17
C VAL A 508 -20.66 4.36 -16.58
N ARG A 509 -20.90 5.55 -17.14
CA ARG A 509 -20.30 5.95 -18.43
C ARG A 509 -18.78 5.96 -18.37
N TYR A 510 -18.21 6.45 -17.26
CA TYR A 510 -16.76 6.43 -17.05
C TYR A 510 -16.19 5.00 -17.10
N TRP A 511 -16.77 4.07 -16.39
CA TRP A 511 -16.29 2.67 -16.43
C TRP A 511 -16.53 1.98 -17.77
N ALA A 512 -17.62 2.32 -18.45
CA ALA A 512 -17.89 1.84 -19.80
C ALA A 512 -16.77 2.26 -20.77
N ILE A 513 -16.41 3.55 -20.80
CA ILE A 513 -15.35 4.05 -21.70
C ILE A 513 -13.95 3.59 -21.26
N MET A 514 -13.70 3.44 -19.95
CA MET A 514 -12.45 2.86 -19.44
C MET A 514 -12.29 1.40 -19.87
N GLY A 515 -13.37 0.62 -19.80
CA GLY A 515 -13.38 -0.74 -20.32
C GLY A 515 -13.11 -0.80 -21.83
N MET A 516 -13.69 0.12 -22.60
CA MET A 516 -13.40 0.23 -24.04
C MET A 516 -11.92 0.55 -24.33
N ARG A 517 -11.23 1.33 -23.47
CA ARG A 517 -9.81 1.58 -23.62
C ARG A 517 -8.95 0.31 -23.57
N SER A 518 -9.42 -0.71 -22.88
CA SER A 518 -8.73 -2.01 -22.78
C SER A 518 -8.95 -2.90 -24.03
N GLN A 519 -9.98 -2.64 -24.85
CA GLN A 519 -10.34 -3.47 -25.97
C GLN A 519 -9.33 -3.40 -27.15
N ASN A 520 -9.42 -4.38 -28.03
CA ASN A 520 -8.73 -4.31 -29.32
C ASN A 520 -9.40 -3.24 -30.20
N PRO A 521 -8.61 -2.33 -30.84
CA PRO A 521 -9.14 -1.28 -31.72
C PRO A 521 -10.06 -1.81 -32.83
N ALA A 522 -9.83 -3.01 -33.34
CA ALA A 522 -10.66 -3.63 -34.37
C ALA A 522 -12.09 -3.94 -33.87
N VAL A 523 -12.22 -4.40 -32.63
CA VAL A 523 -13.51 -4.71 -31.98
C VAL A 523 -14.33 -3.41 -31.76
N LEU A 524 -13.66 -2.30 -31.56
CA LEU A 524 -14.30 -0.99 -31.33
C LEU A 524 -14.73 -0.24 -32.60
N LYS A 525 -14.36 -0.72 -33.81
CA LYS A 525 -14.72 -0.03 -35.07
C LYS A 525 -16.22 0.27 -35.20
N PRO A 526 -17.17 -0.62 -34.87
CA PRO A 526 -18.61 -0.34 -34.95
C PRO A 526 -19.03 0.82 -34.04
N TYR A 527 -18.34 1.00 -32.91
CA TYR A 527 -18.68 1.98 -31.88
C TYR A 527 -17.92 3.31 -32.00
N ARG A 528 -17.09 3.48 -33.04
CA ARG A 528 -16.24 4.66 -33.24
C ARG A 528 -17.02 5.99 -33.20
N ARG A 529 -18.25 6.02 -33.76
CA ARG A 529 -19.09 7.24 -33.74
C ARG A 529 -19.54 7.59 -32.32
N LEU A 530 -19.90 6.55 -31.54
CA LEU A 530 -20.32 6.70 -30.14
C LEU A 530 -19.15 7.20 -29.28
N ILE A 531 -17.96 6.60 -29.40
CA ILE A 531 -16.74 7.02 -28.70
C ILE A 531 -16.37 8.45 -29.09
N LYS A 532 -16.50 8.82 -30.39
CA LYS A 532 -16.25 10.18 -30.84
C LYS A 532 -17.22 11.19 -30.20
N LYS A 533 -18.51 10.82 -30.04
CA LYS A 533 -19.50 11.66 -29.34
C LYS A 533 -19.13 11.83 -27.86
N ALA A 534 -18.63 10.78 -27.22
CA ALA A 534 -18.21 10.79 -25.82
C ALA A 534 -17.00 11.70 -25.54
N MET A 535 -16.27 12.17 -26.56
CA MET A 535 -15.27 13.23 -26.39
C MET A 535 -15.87 14.57 -25.95
N ASP A 536 -17.16 14.78 -26.21
CA ASP A 536 -17.93 15.96 -25.84
C ASP A 536 -18.86 15.69 -24.61
N ASP A 537 -18.63 14.58 -23.84
CA ASP A 537 -19.40 14.26 -22.63
C ASP A 537 -19.18 15.37 -21.57
N PRO A 538 -20.24 15.83 -20.90
CA PRO A 538 -20.11 16.84 -19.84
C PRO A 538 -19.31 16.37 -18.63
N TYR A 539 -19.18 15.06 -18.44
CA TYR A 539 -18.36 14.49 -17.38
C TYR A 539 -16.91 14.30 -17.87
N LEU A 540 -16.02 15.15 -17.40
CA LEU A 540 -14.65 15.26 -17.91
C LEU A 540 -13.86 13.94 -17.94
N PRO A 541 -13.92 13.04 -16.93
CA PRO A 541 -13.24 11.75 -17.01
C PRO A 541 -13.66 10.89 -18.22
N VAL A 542 -14.93 10.96 -18.65
CA VAL A 542 -15.41 10.30 -19.87
C VAL A 542 -14.79 10.96 -21.11
N ALA A 543 -14.84 12.29 -21.18
CA ALA A 543 -14.33 13.05 -22.33
C ALA A 543 -12.81 12.85 -22.54
N VAL A 544 -12.03 12.85 -21.46
CA VAL A 544 -10.57 12.58 -21.50
C VAL A 544 -10.31 11.16 -22.03
N THR A 545 -11.02 10.16 -21.49
CA THR A 545 -10.81 8.75 -21.87
C THR A 545 -11.21 8.51 -23.33
N ALA A 546 -12.36 9.04 -23.75
CA ALA A 546 -12.81 8.96 -25.14
C ALA A 546 -11.81 9.63 -26.11
N SER A 547 -11.27 10.79 -25.73
CA SER A 547 -10.25 11.49 -26.52
C SER A 547 -8.96 10.66 -26.62
N ALA A 548 -8.54 10.01 -25.53
CA ALA A 548 -7.37 9.14 -25.55
C ALA A 548 -7.57 7.91 -26.46
N ILE A 549 -8.74 7.28 -26.45
CA ILE A 549 -9.09 6.18 -27.38
C ILE A 549 -9.06 6.68 -28.84
N MET A 550 -9.75 7.78 -29.12
CA MET A 550 -9.86 8.31 -30.47
C MET A 550 -8.51 8.75 -31.04
N TYR A 551 -7.61 9.25 -30.20
CA TYR A 551 -6.24 9.58 -30.60
C TYR A 551 -5.40 8.31 -30.81
N SER A 552 -5.29 7.48 -29.77
CA SER A 552 -4.35 6.34 -29.77
C SER A 552 -4.74 5.24 -30.80
N PHE A 553 -6.04 4.98 -30.98
CA PHE A 553 -6.49 3.88 -31.83
C PHE A 553 -6.80 4.32 -33.27
N TYR A 554 -7.17 5.59 -33.48
CA TYR A 554 -7.66 6.05 -34.76
C TYR A 554 -6.97 7.30 -35.31
N GLY A 555 -5.96 7.83 -34.62
CA GLY A 555 -5.21 9.01 -35.10
C GLY A 555 -6.06 10.26 -35.27
N GLN A 556 -7.17 10.39 -34.52
CA GLN A 556 -8.16 11.47 -34.73
C GLN A 556 -7.58 12.84 -34.37
N LYS A 557 -7.42 13.73 -35.32
CA LYS A 557 -6.81 15.06 -35.12
C LYS A 557 -7.58 15.95 -34.13
N LYS A 558 -8.93 15.86 -34.10
CA LYS A 558 -9.75 16.60 -33.12
C LYS A 558 -9.41 16.13 -31.68
N ALA A 559 -9.15 14.82 -31.48
CA ALA A 559 -8.79 14.25 -30.17
C ALA A 559 -7.43 14.77 -29.67
N GLU A 560 -6.45 14.98 -30.57
CA GLU A 560 -5.18 15.61 -30.20
C GLU A 560 -5.40 17.00 -29.58
N GLY A 561 -6.25 17.83 -30.21
CA GLY A 561 -6.58 19.16 -29.67
C GLY A 561 -7.27 19.10 -28.29
N TYR A 562 -8.14 18.11 -28.07
CA TYR A 562 -8.81 17.92 -26.81
C TYR A 562 -7.83 17.49 -25.72
N LEU A 563 -6.97 16.51 -26.00
CA LEU A 563 -5.97 16.05 -25.05
C LEU A 563 -4.99 17.16 -24.65
N LYS A 564 -4.57 18.04 -25.59
CA LYS A 564 -3.77 19.22 -25.27
C LYS A 564 -4.46 20.16 -24.28
N LYS A 565 -5.78 20.38 -24.45
CA LYS A 565 -6.58 21.18 -23.52
C LYS A 565 -6.71 20.50 -22.16
N PHE A 566 -6.95 19.18 -22.13
CA PHE A 566 -7.06 18.44 -20.89
C PHE A 566 -5.74 18.36 -20.10
N CYS A 567 -4.60 18.24 -20.78
CA CYS A 567 -3.29 18.33 -20.11
C CYS A 567 -3.09 19.67 -19.39
N ALA A 568 -3.60 20.77 -19.95
CA ALA A 568 -3.51 22.12 -19.38
C ALA A 568 -4.74 22.52 -18.52
N HIS A 569 -5.63 21.56 -18.21
CA HIS A 569 -6.86 21.85 -17.47
C HIS A 569 -6.57 22.31 -16.05
N GLU A 570 -7.38 23.25 -15.51
CA GLU A 570 -7.24 23.79 -14.16
C GLU A 570 -7.44 22.72 -13.05
N ASN A 571 -8.36 21.79 -13.27
CA ASN A 571 -8.50 20.64 -12.35
C ASN A 571 -7.32 19.69 -12.55
N LEU A 572 -6.56 19.46 -11.48
CA LEU A 572 -5.31 18.73 -11.49
C LEU A 572 -5.49 17.23 -11.74
N ASP A 573 -6.62 16.64 -11.33
CA ASP A 573 -6.92 15.21 -11.58
C ASP A 573 -7.17 14.96 -13.07
N ILE A 574 -7.85 15.89 -13.73
CA ILE A 574 -8.07 15.87 -15.19
C ILE A 574 -6.74 16.05 -15.94
N SER A 575 -5.92 17.01 -15.49
CA SER A 575 -4.59 17.24 -16.05
C SER A 575 -3.70 15.99 -15.91
N LEU A 576 -3.62 15.43 -14.72
CA LEU A 576 -2.88 14.19 -14.45
C LEU A 576 -3.35 13.04 -15.34
N MET A 577 -4.67 12.80 -15.38
CA MET A 577 -5.27 11.74 -16.18
C MET A 577 -4.91 11.86 -17.67
N ALA A 578 -4.98 13.07 -18.22
CA ALA A 578 -4.65 13.33 -19.61
C ALA A 578 -3.16 13.10 -19.90
N VAL A 579 -2.26 13.65 -19.08
CA VAL A 579 -0.80 13.48 -19.25
C VAL A 579 -0.43 11.99 -19.09
N TYR A 580 -1.00 11.32 -18.11
CA TYR A 580 -0.73 9.90 -17.87
C TYR A 580 -1.20 9.01 -19.03
N PHE A 581 -2.34 9.31 -19.64
CA PHE A 581 -2.80 8.59 -20.83
C PHE A 581 -1.86 8.75 -22.02
N LEU A 582 -1.22 9.91 -22.15
CA LEU A 582 -0.23 10.15 -23.20
C LEU A 582 1.06 9.36 -23.01
N LEU A 583 1.42 9.00 -21.77
CA LEU A 583 2.56 8.10 -21.50
C LEU A 583 2.40 6.73 -22.18
N HIS A 584 1.17 6.28 -22.37
CA HIS A 584 0.81 4.99 -22.96
C HIS A 584 0.32 5.12 -24.43
N THR A 585 0.66 6.21 -25.11
CA THR A 585 0.40 6.36 -26.56
C THR A 585 1.69 6.13 -27.35
N GLU A 586 1.58 5.58 -28.56
CA GLU A 586 2.74 5.38 -29.43
C GLU A 586 3.28 6.71 -29.96
N ASN A 587 2.41 7.56 -30.53
CA ASN A 587 2.82 8.85 -31.06
C ASN A 587 2.72 9.97 -30.02
N LYS A 588 3.83 10.22 -29.33
CA LYS A 588 3.96 11.27 -28.29
C LYS A 588 4.39 12.63 -28.85
N LYS A 589 5.00 12.68 -30.04
CA LYS A 589 5.62 13.90 -30.61
C LYS A 589 4.72 15.14 -30.61
N PRO A 590 3.42 15.07 -30.99
CA PRO A 590 2.56 16.26 -31.05
C PRO A 590 2.33 16.95 -29.71
N PHE A 591 2.65 16.31 -28.59
CA PHE A 591 2.38 16.79 -27.24
C PHE A 591 3.60 17.40 -26.53
N ILE A 592 4.81 17.25 -27.08
CA ILE A 592 6.06 17.67 -26.40
C ILE A 592 5.98 19.11 -25.90
N ASN A 593 5.63 20.06 -26.78
CA ASN A 593 5.54 21.48 -26.38
C ASN A 593 4.42 21.73 -25.34
N THR A 594 3.30 21.01 -25.46
CA THR A 594 2.21 21.09 -24.47
C THR A 594 2.67 20.59 -23.11
N ILE A 595 3.39 19.47 -23.03
CA ILE A 595 3.88 18.91 -21.79
C ILE A 595 4.92 19.82 -21.12
N TRP A 596 5.84 20.43 -21.89
CA TRP A 596 6.76 21.44 -21.37
C TRP A 596 6.00 22.65 -20.79
N ALA A 597 4.97 23.15 -21.49
CA ALA A 597 4.16 24.26 -21.01
C ALA A 597 3.40 23.90 -19.72
N VAL A 598 2.78 22.70 -19.67
CA VAL A 598 2.04 22.24 -18.49
C VAL A 598 2.97 22.09 -17.29
N ARG A 599 4.16 21.49 -17.48
CA ARG A 599 5.17 21.38 -16.39
C ARG A 599 5.56 22.74 -15.81
N ALA A 600 5.65 23.76 -16.65
CA ALA A 600 6.07 25.12 -16.26
C ALA A 600 4.97 25.94 -15.56
N MET A 601 3.72 25.48 -15.53
CA MET A 601 2.62 26.19 -14.84
C MET A 601 2.84 26.14 -13.31
N GLU A 602 2.68 27.28 -12.66
CA GLU A 602 2.93 27.41 -11.19
C GLU A 602 1.92 26.63 -10.35
N ASP A 603 0.68 26.50 -10.82
CA ASP A 603 -0.44 25.83 -10.16
C ASP A 603 -0.41 24.28 -10.22
N ARG A 604 0.59 23.70 -10.89
CA ARG A 604 0.72 22.24 -11.01
C ARG A 604 1.27 21.62 -9.71
N ASN A 605 0.58 20.58 -9.23
CA ASN A 605 1.05 19.78 -8.11
C ASN A 605 2.13 18.77 -8.54
N TYR A 606 2.76 18.11 -7.56
CA TYR A 606 3.80 17.11 -7.80
C TYR A 606 3.36 15.98 -8.75
N PRO A 607 2.17 15.32 -8.62
CA PRO A 607 1.78 14.26 -9.54
C PRO A 607 1.71 14.70 -11.02
N VAL A 608 1.21 15.89 -11.31
CA VAL A 608 1.15 16.42 -12.69
C VAL A 608 2.55 16.69 -13.23
N ARG A 609 3.42 17.37 -12.45
CA ARG A 609 4.81 17.64 -12.86
C ARG A 609 5.58 16.34 -13.07
N ALA A 610 5.45 15.37 -12.15
CA ALA A 610 6.06 14.05 -12.25
C ALA A 610 5.62 13.30 -13.51
N ALA A 611 4.32 13.32 -13.85
CA ALA A 611 3.82 12.72 -15.09
C ALA A 611 4.41 13.40 -16.34
N CYS A 612 4.55 14.73 -16.32
CA CYS A 612 5.22 15.47 -17.40
C CYS A 612 6.69 15.04 -17.55
N MET A 613 7.42 14.89 -16.44
CA MET A 613 8.81 14.44 -16.47
C MET A 613 8.94 13.00 -16.97
N ASP A 614 8.06 12.10 -16.55
CA ASP A 614 8.03 10.72 -17.07
C ASP A 614 7.73 10.70 -18.58
N PHE A 615 6.82 11.57 -19.05
CA PHE A 615 6.54 11.69 -20.48
C PHE A 615 7.79 12.14 -21.26
N LEU A 616 8.48 13.19 -20.80
CA LEU A 616 9.69 13.72 -21.43
C LEU A 616 10.85 12.72 -21.32
N GLY A 617 11.03 12.08 -20.17
CA GLY A 617 12.04 11.04 -19.93
C GLY A 617 11.83 9.81 -20.81
N SER A 618 10.57 9.42 -21.06
CA SER A 618 10.26 8.31 -21.99
C SER A 618 10.65 8.57 -23.44
N LEU A 619 10.93 9.83 -23.78
CA LEU A 619 11.42 10.26 -25.10
C LEU A 619 12.92 10.62 -25.08
N GLY A 620 13.61 10.47 -23.95
CA GLY A 620 15.01 10.85 -23.78
C GLY A 620 15.26 12.37 -23.82
N LEU A 621 14.22 13.19 -23.59
CA LEU A 621 14.31 14.66 -23.62
C LEU A 621 14.77 15.25 -22.28
N VAL A 622 14.69 14.49 -21.22
CA VAL A 622 15.20 14.82 -19.88
C VAL A 622 15.84 13.58 -19.26
N PRO A 623 16.87 13.73 -18.41
CA PRO A 623 17.43 12.62 -17.64
C PRO A 623 16.43 12.04 -16.64
N ASN A 624 16.62 10.77 -16.29
CA ASN A 624 15.89 10.12 -15.20
C ASN A 624 16.83 10.03 -13.99
N ASP A 625 16.99 11.12 -13.25
CA ASP A 625 17.83 11.25 -12.07
C ASP A 625 17.17 12.14 -11.00
N MET A 626 17.82 12.28 -9.84
CA MET A 626 17.31 13.06 -8.72
C MET A 626 17.23 14.56 -8.99
N GLU A 627 18.10 15.11 -9.84
CA GLU A 627 18.08 16.54 -10.19
C GLU A 627 16.86 16.89 -11.04
N HIS A 628 16.32 15.91 -11.75
CA HIS A 628 15.16 16.03 -12.63
C HIS A 628 13.90 15.35 -12.06
N ARG A 629 13.75 15.32 -10.72
CA ARG A 629 12.61 14.66 -10.06
C ARG A 629 11.26 15.29 -10.41
N GLU A 630 11.19 16.61 -10.61
CA GLU A 630 9.98 17.38 -11.00
C GLU A 630 10.25 18.45 -12.07
#